data_bfa1cc4aab33a362da8be4c4e157fcb1
#
_entry.id   bfa1cc4aab33a362da8be4c4e157fcb1
#
_cell.length_a   1.000
_cell.length_b   1.000
_cell.length_c   1.000
_cell.angle_alpha   90.00
_cell.angle_beta   90.00
_cell.angle_gamma   90.00
#
_symmetry.space_group_name_H-M   'P 1'
#
loop_
_entity.id
_entity.type
_entity.pdbx_description
1 polymer ?
#
loop_
_entity_poly.entity_id
_entity_poly.type
_entity_poly.pdbx_seq_one_letter_code
_entity_poly.pdbx_strand_id
1 'polypeptide(L)'
;QGTSGTAVQGGTETVSATPTTVATNASTEPSANTSTTQASQEASAVLTNANQVTPAVPVQAETVTEPAHEGQTVDMQILSTTDLHTNLVNYDYYQDKPSQTVGLSKTAVLIKKARETNPNTVLVDSGDTIQGTPFGTYKALIDPVAQGETHPMYKAFEMLGYDAETLGNHEFNYGLEFLDRMVKAAKINIINANVRNAQTGDYYYNPYKSVNKTFTDTDGKQ
;
A
#
# COMPACT_ATOMS: atom_id res chain seq x y z
N GLN A 1 46.94 -19.87 -9.96
CA GLN A 1 46.87 -18.51 -10.54
C GLN A 1 45.53 -17.91 -10.13
N GLY A 2 45.58 -16.94 -9.22
CA GLY A 2 44.42 -16.31 -8.63
C GLY A 2 43.85 -15.22 -9.54
N THR A 3 42.53 -15.09 -9.53
CA THR A 3 41.83 -13.92 -10.05
C THR A 3 41.19 -13.18 -8.88
N SER A 4 41.64 -11.94 -8.74
CA SER A 4 41.25 -10.94 -7.77
C SER A 4 39.81 -10.49 -7.99
N GLY A 5 38.97 -10.59 -6.96
CA GLY A 5 37.65 -9.97 -6.93
C GLY A 5 37.72 -8.54 -6.39
N THR A 6 37.27 -7.59 -7.18
CA THR A 6 37.21 -6.17 -6.80
C THR A 6 35.97 -5.93 -5.95
N ALA A 7 36.14 -5.49 -4.70
CA ALA A 7 35.05 -5.01 -3.85
C ALA A 7 34.67 -3.60 -4.26
N VAL A 8 33.37 -3.38 -4.50
CA VAL A 8 32.79 -2.04 -4.69
C VAL A 8 32.43 -1.49 -3.31
N GLN A 9 33.10 -0.43 -2.89
CA GLN A 9 32.75 0.34 -1.70
C GLN A 9 31.52 1.21 -2.00
N GLY A 10 30.46 1.02 -1.21
CA GLY A 10 29.31 1.91 -1.21
C GLY A 10 29.64 3.21 -0.50
N GLY A 11 29.56 4.34 -1.22
CA GLY A 11 29.65 5.68 -0.64
C GLY A 11 28.34 6.05 0.05
N THR A 12 28.42 6.44 1.32
CA THR A 12 27.33 7.08 2.07
C THR A 12 27.31 8.57 1.70
N GLU A 13 26.32 8.99 0.94
CA GLU A 13 26.02 10.41 0.78
C GLU A 13 25.06 10.86 1.88
N THR A 14 25.56 11.73 2.76
CA THR A 14 24.77 12.47 3.73
C THR A 14 24.15 13.69 3.05
N VAL A 15 22.84 13.68 2.83
CA VAL A 15 22.11 14.86 2.37
C VAL A 15 21.73 15.71 3.56
N SER A 16 22.40 16.87 3.69
CA SER A 16 22.06 17.92 4.66
C SER A 16 20.92 18.76 4.08
N ALA A 17 19.74 18.71 4.69
CA ALA A 17 18.64 19.59 4.35
C ALA A 17 18.74 20.90 5.14
N THR A 18 18.96 22.01 4.46
CA THR A 18 18.88 23.37 5.01
C THR A 18 17.43 23.87 4.87
N PRO A 19 16.80 24.41 5.92
CA PRO A 19 15.45 24.94 5.80
C PRO A 19 15.47 26.30 5.09
N THR A 20 14.75 26.38 3.98
CA THR A 20 14.53 27.67 3.28
C THR A 20 13.31 28.35 3.86
N THR A 21 13.52 29.45 4.55
CA THR A 21 12.47 30.39 5.01
C THR A 21 11.94 31.15 3.80
N VAL A 22 10.64 31.02 3.51
CA VAL A 22 9.93 31.84 2.53
C VAL A 22 9.33 33.05 3.24
N ALA A 23 9.76 34.24 2.81
CA ALA A 23 9.25 35.51 3.28
C ALA A 23 7.83 35.77 2.78
N THR A 24 6.96 36.20 3.69
CA THR A 24 5.60 36.66 3.42
C THR A 24 5.62 38.05 2.84
N ASN A 25 5.04 38.24 1.65
CA ASN A 25 4.63 39.54 1.17
C ASN A 25 3.13 39.69 1.35
N ALA A 26 2.75 40.65 2.17
CA ALA A 26 1.38 41.11 2.35
C ALA A 26 0.94 41.98 1.18
N SER A 27 -0.23 41.69 0.60
CA SER A 27 -0.95 42.61 -0.26
C SER A 27 -2.46 42.47 -0.01
N THR A 28 -2.99 43.53 0.56
CA THR A 28 -4.36 44.04 0.71
C THR A 28 -5.55 43.32 0.08
N GLU A 29 -6.57 43.18 0.95
CA GLU A 29 -7.95 42.70 0.74
C GLU A 29 -8.73 43.41 -0.38
N PRO A 30 -9.86 42.80 -0.86
CA PRO A 30 -11.12 43.10 -0.19
C PRO A 30 -12.02 41.87 0.13
N SER A 31 -12.70 42.06 1.23
CA SER A 31 -13.80 41.37 1.84
C SER A 31 -14.80 40.67 0.91
N ALA A 32 -14.98 39.33 1.09
CA ALA A 32 -16.24 38.66 0.83
C ALA A 32 -16.47 37.59 1.90
N ASN A 33 -17.33 37.89 2.78
CA ASN A 33 -17.76 37.14 3.95
C ASN A 33 -18.76 36.02 3.53
N THR A 34 -18.84 34.92 4.28
CA THR A 34 -19.96 33.98 4.42
C THR A 34 -19.95 32.62 3.76
N SER A 35 -18.80 31.96 3.49
CA SER A 35 -18.87 30.55 3.09
C SER A 35 -17.91 29.58 3.82
N THR A 36 -17.02 30.11 4.67
CA THR A 36 -15.94 29.28 5.28
C THR A 36 -16.37 28.59 6.58
N THR A 37 -17.45 29.02 7.21
CA THR A 37 -17.86 28.46 8.52
C THR A 37 -18.69 27.18 8.36
N GLN A 38 -19.42 27.02 7.25
CA GLN A 38 -20.22 25.82 6.99
C GLN A 38 -19.37 24.65 6.53
N ALA A 39 -18.38 24.89 5.67
CA ALA A 39 -17.47 23.85 5.20
C ALA A 39 -16.58 23.28 6.32
N SER A 40 -16.19 24.10 7.29
CA SER A 40 -15.38 23.66 8.45
C SER A 40 -16.20 22.85 9.45
N GLN A 41 -17.49 23.11 9.58
CA GLN A 41 -18.39 22.34 10.44
C GLN A 41 -18.78 21.00 9.82
N GLU A 42 -18.99 20.95 8.51
CA GLU A 42 -19.26 19.69 7.81
C GLU A 42 -18.03 18.77 7.76
N ALA A 43 -16.84 19.31 7.57
CA ALA A 43 -15.59 18.53 7.66
C ALA A 43 -15.36 17.96 9.07
N SER A 44 -15.73 18.73 10.12
CA SER A 44 -15.62 18.26 11.51
C SER A 44 -16.65 17.18 11.85
N ALA A 45 -17.87 17.26 11.25
CA ALA A 45 -18.92 16.26 11.45
C ALA A 45 -18.62 14.95 10.72
N VAL A 46 -17.94 15.01 9.57
CA VAL A 46 -17.50 13.81 8.83
C VAL A 46 -16.39 13.07 9.57
N LEU A 47 -15.50 13.80 10.25
CA LEU A 47 -14.42 13.18 11.05
C LEU A 47 -14.94 12.49 12.33
N THR A 48 -16.11 12.85 12.84
CA THR A 48 -16.71 12.21 14.01
C THR A 48 -17.47 10.93 13.68
N ASN A 49 -17.81 10.70 12.40
CA ASN A 49 -18.49 9.49 11.92
C ASN A 49 -17.58 8.52 11.14
N ALA A 50 -16.30 8.82 11.00
CA ALA A 50 -15.35 7.87 10.43
C ALA A 50 -15.23 6.68 11.38
N ASN A 51 -15.74 5.54 10.93
CA ASN A 51 -15.72 4.23 11.55
C ASN A 51 -14.67 4.13 12.67
N GLN A 52 -15.13 4.05 13.91
CA GLN A 52 -14.31 3.45 14.94
C GLN A 52 -13.96 2.05 14.44
N VAL A 53 -12.79 1.92 13.85
CA VAL A 53 -12.17 0.61 13.70
C VAL A 53 -11.96 0.15 15.14
N THR A 54 -12.84 -0.67 15.62
CA THR A 54 -12.68 -1.35 16.91
C THR A 54 -11.27 -1.92 16.86
N PRO A 55 -10.39 -1.64 17.84
CA PRO A 55 -9.06 -2.23 17.86
C PRO A 55 -9.26 -3.71 17.59
N ALA A 56 -8.58 -4.24 16.56
CA ALA A 56 -8.72 -5.65 16.24
C ALA A 56 -8.44 -6.42 17.53
N VAL A 57 -9.48 -7.04 18.08
CA VAL A 57 -9.33 -7.98 19.18
C VAL A 57 -8.27 -8.95 18.69
N PRO A 58 -7.22 -9.24 19.47
CA PRO A 58 -6.22 -10.21 19.06
C PRO A 58 -6.97 -11.45 18.62
N VAL A 59 -6.93 -11.75 17.32
CA VAL A 59 -7.49 -12.98 16.80
C VAL A 59 -6.70 -14.07 17.52
N GLN A 60 -7.35 -14.81 18.41
CA GLN A 60 -6.75 -15.99 18.97
C GLN A 60 -6.28 -16.82 17.78
N ALA A 61 -4.99 -17.13 17.77
CA ALA A 61 -4.43 -17.99 16.74
C ALA A 61 -5.33 -19.23 16.69
N GLU A 62 -5.96 -19.47 15.54
CA GLU A 62 -6.71 -20.70 15.34
C GLU A 62 -5.74 -21.83 15.67
N THR A 63 -6.21 -22.75 16.49
CA THR A 63 -5.41 -23.87 16.98
C THR A 63 -4.89 -24.61 15.75
N VAL A 64 -3.58 -24.57 15.53
CA VAL A 64 -2.92 -25.37 14.49
C VAL A 64 -3.29 -26.83 14.79
N THR A 65 -3.98 -27.47 13.86
CA THR A 65 -4.54 -28.81 14.09
C THR A 65 -3.47 -29.90 14.22
N GLU A 66 -2.26 -29.61 13.75
CA GLU A 66 -1.07 -30.42 14.00
C GLU A 66 0.11 -29.50 14.40
N PRO A 67 0.68 -29.67 15.60
CA PRO A 67 1.85 -28.91 16.01
C PRO A 67 3.05 -29.30 15.14
N ALA A 68 3.90 -28.32 14.84
CA ALA A 68 5.16 -28.58 14.17
C ALA A 68 5.99 -29.60 14.99
N HIS A 69 6.58 -30.56 14.30
CA HIS A 69 7.44 -31.56 14.94
C HIS A 69 8.87 -31.06 15.02
N GLU A 70 9.60 -31.49 16.05
CA GLU A 70 11.02 -31.19 16.19
C GLU A 70 11.80 -31.70 14.96
N GLY A 71 12.63 -30.82 14.37
CA GLY A 71 13.39 -31.11 13.16
C GLY A 71 12.66 -30.85 11.84
N GLN A 72 11.37 -30.46 11.88
CA GLN A 72 10.64 -30.05 10.68
C GLN A 72 11.16 -28.71 10.15
N THR A 73 11.46 -28.64 8.86
CA THR A 73 11.98 -27.44 8.19
C THR A 73 11.08 -27.04 7.03
N VAL A 74 10.83 -25.74 6.91
CA VAL A 74 10.05 -25.15 5.82
C VAL A 74 10.88 -24.08 5.14
N ASP A 75 11.07 -24.19 3.82
CA ASP A 75 11.62 -23.13 3.00
C ASP A 75 10.51 -22.16 2.60
N MET A 76 10.54 -20.96 3.16
CA MET A 76 9.57 -19.90 2.87
C MET A 76 10.20 -18.80 2.02
N GLN A 77 9.44 -18.31 1.03
CA GLN A 77 9.80 -17.18 0.18
C GLN A 77 8.89 -15.99 0.48
N ILE A 78 9.47 -14.82 0.68
CA ILE A 78 8.75 -13.56 0.80
C ILE A 78 9.02 -12.73 -0.45
N LEU A 79 7.96 -12.37 -1.17
CA LEU A 79 7.99 -11.46 -2.29
C LEU A 79 7.39 -10.12 -1.86
N SER A 80 8.02 -9.03 -2.27
CA SER A 80 7.53 -7.67 -1.99
C SER A 80 7.54 -6.83 -3.25
N THR A 81 6.47 -6.04 -3.41
CA THR A 81 6.41 -4.93 -4.35
C THR A 81 6.29 -3.61 -3.61
N THR A 82 6.56 -2.51 -4.28
CA THR A 82 6.47 -1.15 -3.74
C THR A 82 6.30 -0.16 -4.89
N ASP A 83 5.71 1.01 -4.61
CA ASP A 83 5.69 2.15 -5.52
C ASP A 83 5.16 1.81 -6.93
N LEU A 84 4.07 1.06 -6.99
CA LEU A 84 3.47 0.67 -8.28
C LEU A 84 2.79 1.84 -8.98
N HIS A 85 2.37 2.87 -8.25
CA HIS A 85 1.88 4.13 -8.78
C HIS A 85 0.87 3.98 -9.93
N THR A 86 -0.12 3.10 -9.74
CA THR A 86 -1.15 2.76 -10.74
C THR A 86 -0.63 2.28 -12.10
N ASN A 87 0.62 1.83 -12.18
CA ASN A 87 1.13 1.15 -13.37
C ASN A 87 0.58 -0.28 -13.47
N LEU A 88 -0.71 -0.40 -13.75
CA LEU A 88 -1.41 -1.69 -13.84
C LEU A 88 -0.94 -2.51 -15.04
N VAL A 89 -0.88 -1.86 -16.19
CA VAL A 89 -0.44 -2.46 -17.46
C VAL A 89 0.93 -1.90 -17.90
N ASN A 90 1.58 -2.59 -18.80
CA ASN A 90 2.87 -2.18 -19.35
C ASN A 90 2.73 -1.10 -20.42
N TYR A 91 2.16 0.03 -20.05
CA TYR A 91 1.87 1.15 -20.94
C TYR A 91 2.30 2.48 -20.34
N ASP A 92 3.08 3.25 -21.08
CA ASP A 92 3.46 4.61 -20.71
C ASP A 92 2.42 5.59 -21.26
N TYR A 93 1.55 6.07 -20.38
CA TYR A 93 0.48 7.01 -20.73
C TYR A 93 0.98 8.39 -21.17
N TYR A 94 2.19 8.78 -20.76
CA TYR A 94 2.77 10.07 -21.16
C TYR A 94 3.39 10.03 -22.54
N GLN A 95 3.92 8.88 -22.94
CA GLN A 95 4.51 8.65 -24.25
C GLN A 95 3.56 7.98 -25.25
N ASP A 96 2.36 7.63 -24.79
CA ASP A 96 1.31 6.95 -25.57
C ASP A 96 1.83 5.70 -26.30
N LYS A 97 2.54 4.84 -25.57
CA LYS A 97 3.14 3.62 -26.14
C LYS A 97 3.35 2.51 -25.09
N PRO A 98 3.45 1.24 -25.54
CA PRO A 98 3.86 0.15 -24.66
C PRO A 98 5.24 0.42 -24.01
N SER A 99 5.36 0.06 -22.74
CA SER A 99 6.59 0.18 -21.96
C SER A 99 7.17 -1.19 -21.63
N GLN A 100 8.49 -1.28 -21.58
CA GLN A 100 9.21 -2.48 -21.13
C GLN A 100 9.63 -2.38 -19.66
N THR A 101 9.48 -1.23 -19.03
CA THR A 101 10.02 -0.94 -17.68
C THR A 101 8.96 -0.81 -16.60
N VAL A 102 7.66 -0.72 -16.95
CA VAL A 102 6.56 -0.58 -16.00
C VAL A 102 5.48 -1.62 -16.23
N GLY A 103 4.63 -1.81 -15.26
CA GLY A 103 3.39 -2.61 -15.34
C GLY A 103 3.36 -3.78 -14.37
N LEU A 104 2.37 -3.77 -13.47
CA LEU A 104 2.07 -4.90 -12.58
C LEU A 104 1.78 -6.17 -13.40
N SER A 105 1.22 -6.04 -14.60
CA SER A 105 1.01 -7.14 -15.53
C SER A 105 2.30 -7.88 -15.89
N LYS A 106 3.43 -7.18 -15.97
CA LYS A 106 4.74 -7.81 -16.19
C LYS A 106 5.28 -8.43 -14.90
N THR A 107 5.15 -7.72 -13.78
CA THR A 107 5.54 -8.21 -12.46
C THR A 107 4.78 -9.49 -12.10
N ALA A 108 3.50 -9.59 -12.51
CA ALA A 108 2.68 -10.78 -12.30
C ALA A 108 3.31 -12.07 -12.89
N VAL A 109 3.99 -11.95 -14.03
CA VAL A 109 4.71 -13.08 -14.65
C VAL A 109 5.87 -13.54 -13.76
N LEU A 110 6.60 -12.59 -13.15
CA LEU A 110 7.69 -12.88 -12.24
C LEU A 110 7.19 -13.51 -10.93
N ILE A 111 6.09 -12.97 -10.39
CA ILE A 111 5.43 -13.53 -9.19
C ILE A 111 5.01 -14.98 -9.45
N LYS A 112 4.35 -15.23 -10.59
CA LYS A 112 3.92 -16.59 -10.97
C LYS A 112 5.11 -17.53 -11.06
N LYS A 113 6.18 -17.14 -11.76
CA LYS A 113 7.39 -17.94 -11.89
C LYS A 113 8.06 -18.22 -10.54
N ALA A 114 8.11 -17.24 -9.65
CA ALA A 114 8.67 -17.42 -8.31
C ALA A 114 7.85 -18.44 -7.50
N ARG A 115 6.51 -18.40 -7.58
CA ARG A 115 5.63 -19.38 -6.95
C ARG A 115 5.72 -20.79 -7.54
N GLU A 116 6.03 -20.91 -8.82
CA GLU A 116 6.32 -22.20 -9.45
C GLU A 116 7.61 -22.82 -8.91
N THR A 117 8.59 -21.98 -8.54
CA THR A 117 9.87 -22.42 -7.96
C THR A 117 9.71 -22.76 -6.47
N ASN A 118 9.00 -21.93 -5.72
CA ASN A 118 8.70 -22.17 -4.31
C ASN A 118 7.25 -21.77 -4.00
N PRO A 119 6.32 -22.73 -3.83
CA PRO A 119 4.93 -22.44 -3.53
C PRO A 119 4.71 -21.86 -2.12
N ASN A 120 5.67 -22.05 -1.19
CA ASN A 120 5.62 -21.48 0.14
C ASN A 120 5.91 -19.98 0.12
N THR A 121 5.06 -19.22 -0.53
CA THR A 121 5.28 -17.79 -0.82
C THR A 121 4.30 -16.92 -0.02
N VAL A 122 4.85 -15.88 0.59
CA VAL A 122 4.13 -14.72 1.11
C VAL A 122 4.37 -13.55 0.16
N LEU A 123 3.31 -12.86 -0.26
CA LEU A 123 3.38 -11.74 -1.19
C LEU A 123 2.78 -10.49 -0.53
N VAL A 124 3.57 -9.43 -0.43
CA VAL A 124 3.17 -8.18 0.23
C VAL A 124 3.50 -6.96 -0.65
N ASP A 125 2.86 -5.83 -0.34
CA ASP A 125 3.16 -4.54 -0.96
C ASP A 125 3.41 -3.46 0.09
N SER A 126 4.31 -2.52 -0.20
CA SER A 126 4.71 -1.46 0.72
C SER A 126 4.00 -0.12 0.49
N GLY A 127 2.99 -0.08 -0.39
CA GLY A 127 2.20 1.12 -0.66
C GLY A 127 2.70 1.96 -1.84
N ASP A 128 2.15 3.16 -1.95
CA ASP A 128 2.22 4.03 -3.12
C ASP A 128 1.63 3.36 -4.37
N THR A 129 0.43 2.80 -4.18
CA THR A 129 -0.22 1.92 -5.15
C THR A 129 -1.27 2.65 -5.98
N ILE A 130 -2.13 3.48 -5.36
CA ILE A 130 -3.36 4.01 -6.00
C ILE A 130 -3.23 5.39 -6.62
N GLN A 131 -2.05 5.98 -6.63
CA GLN A 131 -1.77 7.30 -7.22
C GLN A 131 -0.51 7.24 -8.09
N GLY A 132 -0.45 7.99 -9.21
CA GLY A 132 0.79 8.23 -9.95
C GLY A 132 0.65 8.35 -11.46
N THR A 133 -0.11 7.50 -12.15
CA THR A 133 -0.31 7.59 -13.59
C THR A 133 -1.58 8.37 -13.95
N PRO A 134 -1.76 8.80 -15.23
CA PRO A 134 -3.03 9.32 -15.72
C PRO A 134 -4.22 8.39 -15.46
N PHE A 135 -4.01 7.07 -15.46
CA PHE A 135 -5.04 6.10 -15.10
C PHE A 135 -5.49 6.26 -13.64
N GLY A 136 -4.56 6.42 -12.70
CA GLY A 136 -4.88 6.68 -11.30
C GLY A 136 -5.66 7.98 -11.12
N THR A 137 -5.21 9.05 -11.76
CA THR A 137 -5.91 10.34 -11.75
C THR A 137 -7.33 10.23 -12.35
N TYR A 138 -7.48 9.50 -13.45
CA TYR A 138 -8.78 9.25 -14.06
C TYR A 138 -9.74 8.55 -13.08
N LYS A 139 -9.28 7.48 -12.43
CA LYS A 139 -10.10 6.68 -11.49
C LYS A 139 -10.30 7.32 -10.12
N ALA A 140 -9.62 8.42 -9.83
CA ALA A 140 -9.84 9.19 -8.62
C ALA A 140 -10.71 10.44 -8.85
N LEU A 141 -10.53 11.17 -9.97
CA LEU A 141 -11.06 12.53 -10.13
C LEU A 141 -12.00 12.70 -11.33
N ILE A 142 -11.88 11.90 -12.40
CA ILE A 142 -12.65 12.09 -13.63
C ILE A 142 -13.82 11.10 -13.71
N ASP A 143 -13.52 9.83 -13.54
CA ASP A 143 -14.50 8.73 -13.41
C ASP A 143 -14.17 7.96 -12.12
N PRO A 144 -14.48 8.55 -10.97
CA PRO A 144 -14.07 8.01 -9.69
C PRO A 144 -14.61 6.60 -9.48
N VAL A 145 -13.78 5.73 -8.88
CA VAL A 145 -14.22 4.41 -8.44
C VAL A 145 -15.47 4.58 -7.58
N ALA A 146 -16.57 3.92 -7.94
CA ALA A 146 -17.84 4.06 -7.27
C ALA A 146 -17.79 3.53 -5.83
N GLN A 147 -18.71 4.00 -5.01
CA GLN A 147 -18.82 3.54 -3.63
C GLN A 147 -19.09 2.04 -3.58
N GLY A 148 -18.25 1.30 -2.84
CA GLY A 148 -18.34 -0.15 -2.71
C GLY A 148 -17.62 -0.94 -3.81
N GLU A 149 -17.12 -0.27 -4.86
CA GLU A 149 -16.28 -0.89 -5.87
C GLU A 149 -14.82 -0.93 -5.43
N THR A 150 -14.14 -2.01 -5.77
CA THR A 150 -12.72 -2.19 -5.48
C THR A 150 -11.87 -1.42 -6.49
N HIS A 151 -10.89 -0.65 -6.00
CA HIS A 151 -9.92 0.04 -6.87
C HIS A 151 -9.23 -0.96 -7.81
N PRO A 152 -9.02 -0.64 -9.11
CA PRO A 152 -8.42 -1.57 -10.07
C PRO A 152 -7.08 -2.17 -9.64
N MET A 153 -6.22 -1.40 -8.96
CA MET A 153 -4.95 -1.92 -8.42
C MET A 153 -5.21 -2.97 -7.33
N TYR A 154 -6.12 -2.69 -6.38
CA TYR A 154 -6.48 -3.64 -5.33
C TYR A 154 -7.19 -4.88 -5.90
N LYS A 155 -7.93 -4.71 -7.00
CA LYS A 155 -8.49 -5.85 -7.72
C LYS A 155 -7.41 -6.73 -8.33
N ALA A 156 -6.37 -6.13 -8.90
CA ALA A 156 -5.21 -6.87 -9.39
C ALA A 156 -4.45 -7.58 -8.26
N PHE A 157 -4.31 -6.94 -7.11
CA PHE A 157 -3.70 -7.55 -5.92
C PHE A 157 -4.53 -8.76 -5.43
N GLU A 158 -5.85 -8.65 -5.39
CA GLU A 158 -6.75 -9.78 -5.10
C GLU A 158 -6.50 -10.94 -6.06
N MET A 159 -6.47 -10.66 -7.38
CA MET A 159 -6.24 -11.67 -8.42
C MET A 159 -4.85 -12.32 -8.32
N LEU A 160 -3.84 -11.58 -7.89
CA LEU A 160 -2.48 -12.07 -7.69
C LEU A 160 -2.26 -12.73 -6.33
N GLY A 161 -3.25 -12.67 -5.44
CA GLY A 161 -3.18 -13.25 -4.10
C GLY A 161 -2.15 -12.58 -3.22
N TYR A 162 -2.16 -11.24 -3.15
CA TYR A 162 -1.41 -10.50 -2.15
C TYR A 162 -1.95 -10.81 -0.75
N ASP A 163 -1.06 -11.06 0.18
CA ASP A 163 -1.41 -11.38 1.57
C ASP A 163 -1.72 -10.13 2.38
N ALA A 164 -0.98 -9.06 2.11
CA ALA A 164 -1.21 -7.76 2.73
C ALA A 164 -0.56 -6.63 1.92
N GLU A 165 -1.07 -5.42 2.14
CA GLU A 165 -0.49 -4.15 1.70
C GLU A 165 -0.48 -3.17 2.87
N THR A 166 0.55 -2.31 2.94
CA THR A 166 0.53 -1.12 3.78
C THR A 166 0.34 0.13 2.93
N LEU A 167 -0.04 1.25 3.57
CA LEU A 167 -0.24 2.52 2.89
C LEU A 167 1.06 3.32 2.86
N GLY A 168 1.44 3.81 1.68
CA GLY A 168 2.49 4.80 1.51
C GLY A 168 1.95 6.23 1.64
N ASN A 169 2.79 7.22 1.35
CA ASN A 169 2.39 8.63 1.45
C ASN A 169 1.47 9.05 0.29
N HIS A 170 1.62 8.44 -0.88
CA HIS A 170 0.83 8.81 -2.05
C HIS A 170 -0.61 8.29 -2.02
N GLU A 171 -0.94 7.34 -1.17
CA GLU A 171 -2.35 6.93 -0.95
C GLU A 171 -3.22 8.08 -0.47
N PHE A 172 -2.64 9.08 0.20
CA PHE A 172 -3.36 10.24 0.76
C PHE A 172 -3.56 11.39 -0.23
N ASN A 173 -3.00 11.34 -1.44
CA ASN A 173 -3.02 12.45 -2.40
C ASN A 173 -4.41 12.85 -2.88
N TYR A 174 -5.34 11.91 -2.97
CA TYR A 174 -6.72 12.19 -3.37
C TYR A 174 -7.66 12.45 -2.19
N GLY A 175 -7.09 12.64 -0.99
CA GLY A 175 -7.82 12.90 0.23
C GLY A 175 -8.28 11.65 0.96
N LEU A 176 -8.57 11.83 2.24
CA LEU A 176 -8.88 10.74 3.16
C LEU A 176 -10.20 10.06 2.83
N GLU A 177 -11.21 10.81 2.37
CA GLU A 177 -12.50 10.25 1.98
C GLU A 177 -12.36 9.24 0.83
N PHE A 178 -11.57 9.57 -0.19
CA PHE A 178 -11.29 8.65 -1.29
C PHE A 178 -10.56 7.41 -0.77
N LEU A 179 -9.49 7.60 0.00
CA LEU A 179 -8.70 6.51 0.55
C LEU A 179 -9.55 5.57 1.42
N ASP A 180 -10.37 6.11 2.32
CA ASP A 180 -11.24 5.30 3.18
C ASP A 180 -12.22 4.43 2.38
N ARG A 181 -12.76 4.98 1.28
CA ARG A 181 -13.62 4.21 0.38
C ARG A 181 -12.86 3.07 -0.29
N MET A 182 -11.64 3.33 -0.75
CA MET A 182 -10.78 2.33 -1.41
C MET A 182 -10.36 1.23 -0.45
N VAL A 183 -9.92 1.59 0.75
CA VAL A 183 -9.53 0.64 1.81
C VAL A 183 -10.74 -0.21 2.23
N LYS A 184 -11.91 0.41 2.41
CA LYS A 184 -13.14 -0.31 2.81
C LYS A 184 -13.62 -1.31 1.76
N ALA A 185 -13.43 -1.01 0.48
CA ALA A 185 -13.86 -1.87 -0.63
C ALA A 185 -12.78 -2.89 -1.05
N ALA A 186 -11.57 -2.77 -0.54
CA ALA A 186 -10.49 -3.71 -0.82
C ALA A 186 -10.82 -5.10 -0.26
N LYS A 187 -10.47 -6.13 -1.04
CA LYS A 187 -10.64 -7.54 -0.64
C LYS A 187 -9.31 -8.20 -0.25
N ILE A 188 -8.29 -7.39 -0.09
CA ILE A 188 -6.99 -7.77 0.46
C ILE A 188 -6.83 -7.15 1.86
N ASN A 189 -5.85 -7.62 2.62
CA ASN A 189 -5.56 -7.04 3.93
C ASN A 189 -4.76 -5.75 3.76
N ILE A 190 -5.40 -4.60 4.04
CA ILE A 190 -4.70 -3.32 4.11
C ILE A 190 -4.43 -3.01 5.57
N ILE A 191 -3.17 -2.79 5.92
CA ILE A 191 -2.70 -2.54 7.28
C ILE A 191 -1.86 -1.27 7.33
N ASN A 192 -1.95 -0.55 8.45
CA ASN A 192 -1.06 0.59 8.70
C ASN A 192 -0.95 0.87 10.20
N ALA A 193 0.24 0.77 10.76
CA ALA A 193 0.48 0.89 12.19
C ALA A 193 0.94 2.30 12.63
N ASN A 194 1.15 3.24 11.72
CA ASN A 194 1.68 4.56 12.03
C ASN A 194 0.71 5.72 11.78
N VAL A 195 -0.35 5.51 11.02
CA VAL A 195 -1.41 6.52 10.85
C VAL A 195 -2.36 6.46 12.04
N ARG A 196 -2.51 7.60 12.70
CA ARG A 196 -3.31 7.72 13.92
C ARG A 196 -4.31 8.85 13.81
N ASN A 197 -5.42 8.70 14.51
CA ASN A 197 -6.35 9.79 14.74
C ASN A 197 -5.67 10.85 15.61
N ALA A 198 -5.57 12.08 15.13
CA ALA A 198 -4.88 13.16 15.82
C ALA A 198 -5.55 13.59 17.13
N GLN A 199 -6.84 13.32 17.30
CA GLN A 199 -7.62 13.71 18.47
C GLN A 199 -7.56 12.64 19.57
N THR A 200 -7.63 11.36 19.20
CA THR A 200 -7.71 10.24 20.15
C THR A 200 -6.38 9.51 20.33
N GLY A 201 -5.47 9.60 19.36
CA GLY A 201 -4.23 8.83 19.32
C GLY A 201 -4.38 7.38 18.87
N ASP A 202 -5.61 6.93 18.60
CA ASP A 202 -5.89 5.56 18.18
C ASP A 202 -5.36 5.29 16.76
N TYR A 203 -5.14 4.02 16.42
CA TYR A 203 -4.85 3.64 15.06
C TYR A 203 -6.01 3.98 14.14
N TYR A 204 -5.72 4.63 13.02
CA TYR A 204 -6.74 4.99 12.04
C TYR A 204 -7.13 3.81 11.16
N TYR A 205 -6.17 3.00 10.77
CA TYR A 205 -6.35 1.73 10.05
C TYR A 205 -5.94 0.54 10.91
N ASN A 206 -6.24 -0.66 10.46
CA ASN A 206 -5.80 -1.88 11.15
C ASN A 206 -4.27 -1.92 11.25
N PRO A 207 -3.68 -1.98 12.44
CA PRO A 207 -2.23 -1.93 12.59
C PRO A 207 -1.53 -3.22 12.16
N TYR A 208 -2.23 -4.35 12.17
CA TYR A 208 -1.72 -5.65 11.77
C TYR A 208 -2.85 -6.59 11.34
N LYS A 209 -2.48 -7.67 10.67
CA LYS A 209 -3.38 -8.77 10.35
C LYS A 209 -2.66 -10.10 10.54
N SER A 210 -3.29 -11.03 11.26
CA SER A 210 -2.86 -12.42 11.28
C SER A 210 -3.38 -13.14 10.05
N VAL A 211 -2.51 -13.84 9.35
CA VAL A 211 -2.84 -14.60 8.15
C VAL A 211 -2.41 -16.05 8.38
N ASN A 212 -3.36 -16.97 8.26
CA ASN A 212 -3.05 -18.40 8.30
C ASN A 212 -2.68 -18.87 6.88
N LYS A 213 -1.54 -19.51 6.76
CA LYS A 213 -1.07 -20.12 5.50
C LYS A 213 -0.59 -21.55 5.78
N THR A 214 -0.94 -22.44 4.88
CA THR A 214 -0.40 -23.79 4.88
C THR A 214 0.86 -23.81 4.02
N PHE A 215 1.95 -24.28 4.57
CA PHE A 215 3.19 -24.47 3.87
C PHE A 215 3.53 -25.96 3.78
N THR A 216 4.20 -26.33 2.70
CA THR A 216 4.74 -27.66 2.52
C THR A 216 6.17 -27.68 3.07
N ASP A 217 6.49 -28.63 3.95
CA ASP A 217 7.83 -28.78 4.49
C ASP A 217 8.79 -29.42 3.48
N THR A 218 10.05 -29.55 3.88
CA THR A 218 11.10 -30.17 3.02
C THR A 218 10.87 -31.65 2.74
N ASP A 219 10.00 -32.31 3.52
CA ASP A 219 9.60 -33.71 3.34
C ASP A 219 8.31 -33.86 2.51
N GLY A 220 7.72 -32.73 2.05
CA GLY A 220 6.50 -32.70 1.25
C GLY A 220 5.22 -32.81 2.05
N LYS A 221 5.23 -32.59 3.37
CA LYS A 221 4.04 -32.57 4.24
C LYS A 221 3.52 -31.14 4.42
N GLN A 222 2.22 -31.00 4.65
CA GLN A 222 1.55 -29.72 4.93
C GLN A 222 1.27 -29.57 6.42
#